data_2f1c3f5f23b89cc0b7098bbb52add8b8
#
_entry.id   2f1c3f5f23b89cc0b7098bbb52add8b8
#
_cell.length_a   1.000
_cell.length_b   1.000
_cell.length_c   1.000
_cell.angle_alpha   90.00
_cell.angle_beta   90.00
_cell.angle_gamma   90.00
#
_symmetry.space_group_name_H-M   'P 1'
#
loop_
_entity.id
_entity.type
_entity.pdbx_description
1 polymer ?
#
loop_
_entity_poly.entity_id
_entity_poly.type
_entity_poly.pdbx_seq_one_letter_code
_entity_poly.pdbx_strand_id
1 'polypeptide(L)'
;MTTAKSIAGGIPLSAIVARKEIMDKVNGGTIGGTYGANALAAVSALKVIEVMTRDDFPAKALHIADVLTTGFKAMQEKYPCIGDVRGTGAMMGIEFVKDRDTKEPDAEIVGKIVQNAMNKGLMLEAAVTYNNVIRILCPLVATDEQLAAGLEIFEAALAEAV
;
A
#
# COMPACT_ATOMS: atom_id res chain seq x y z
N MET A 1 1.04 10.97 14.57
CA MET A 1 0.34 10.17 13.55
C MET A 1 -0.61 11.09 12.79
N THR A 2 -0.64 10.97 11.47
CA THR A 2 -1.66 11.58 10.63
C THR A 2 -2.54 10.47 10.05
N THR A 3 -3.83 10.71 9.92
CA THR A 3 -4.79 9.78 9.31
C THR A 3 -5.72 10.52 8.37
N ALA A 4 -6.10 9.86 7.28
CA ALA A 4 -6.99 10.39 6.26
C ALA A 4 -7.56 9.24 5.41
N LYS A 5 -7.91 9.52 4.15
CA LYS A 5 -8.36 8.54 3.15
C LYS A 5 -9.63 7.81 3.60
N SER A 6 -9.59 6.50 3.74
CA SER A 6 -10.73 5.66 4.07
C SER A 6 -11.18 5.72 5.53
N ILE A 7 -10.57 6.55 6.40
CA ILE A 7 -10.93 6.63 7.82
C ILE A 7 -12.41 6.94 8.08
N ALA A 8 -13.07 7.63 7.16
CA ALA A 8 -14.49 7.95 7.25
C ALA A 8 -15.33 7.30 6.12
N GLY A 9 -14.89 6.16 5.56
CA GLY A 9 -15.68 5.36 4.62
C GLY A 9 -16.12 6.11 3.35
N GLY A 10 -15.32 7.06 2.87
CA GLY A 10 -15.61 7.86 1.67
C GLY A 10 -16.03 9.31 1.95
N ILE A 11 -16.35 9.67 3.20
CA ILE A 11 -16.60 11.06 3.58
C ILE A 11 -15.26 11.74 3.87
N PRO A 12 -15.00 12.96 3.34
CA PRO A 12 -13.76 13.67 3.57
C PRO A 12 -13.49 13.91 5.06
N LEU A 13 -12.43 13.29 5.58
CA LEU A 13 -11.95 13.48 6.95
C LEU A 13 -10.45 13.23 7.01
N SER A 14 -9.77 14.05 7.79
CA SER A 14 -8.40 13.80 8.22
C SER A 14 -8.22 14.17 9.68
N ALA A 15 -7.25 13.57 10.35
CA ALA A 15 -6.93 13.86 11.73
C ALA A 15 -5.42 13.81 11.98
N ILE A 16 -5.00 14.53 13.00
CA ILE A 16 -3.67 14.48 13.58
C ILE A 16 -3.80 14.02 15.02
N VAL A 17 -3.06 13.00 15.38
CA VAL A 17 -2.99 12.48 16.76
C VAL A 17 -1.53 12.52 17.20
N ALA A 18 -1.24 13.26 18.27
CA ALA A 18 0.08 13.37 18.85
C ALA A 18 0.01 13.47 20.35
N ARG A 19 1.16 13.39 21.01
CA ARG A 19 1.25 13.59 22.46
C ARG A 19 0.84 15.02 22.82
N LYS A 20 0.23 15.18 23.99
CA LYS A 20 -0.31 16.46 24.46
C LYS A 20 0.73 17.59 24.41
N GLU A 21 1.97 17.33 24.86
CA GLU A 21 3.04 18.33 24.89
C GLU A 21 3.47 18.82 23.50
N ILE A 22 3.15 18.07 22.43
CA ILE A 22 3.34 18.51 21.05
C ILE A 22 2.15 19.34 20.59
N MET A 23 0.92 18.85 20.83
CA MET A 23 -0.30 19.52 20.39
C MET A 23 -0.50 20.87 21.07
N ASP A 24 -0.13 20.99 22.35
CA ASP A 24 -0.25 22.25 23.12
C ASP A 24 0.68 23.39 22.61
N LYS A 25 1.66 23.07 21.76
CA LYS A 25 2.54 24.07 21.13
C LYS A 25 1.96 24.68 19.86
N VAL A 26 0.85 24.12 19.36
CA VAL A 26 0.21 24.60 18.14
C VAL A 26 -0.67 25.80 18.49
N ASN A 27 -0.43 26.92 17.82
CA ASN A 27 -1.23 28.12 18.03
C ASN A 27 -2.67 27.90 17.54
N GLY A 28 -3.64 28.49 18.24
CA GLY A 28 -5.04 28.43 17.82
C GLY A 28 -5.23 28.95 16.38
N GLY A 29 -6.03 28.22 15.58
CA GLY A 29 -6.32 28.57 14.19
C GLY A 29 -5.30 28.11 13.14
N THR A 30 -4.18 27.47 13.53
CA THR A 30 -3.18 26.97 12.57
C THR A 30 -3.55 25.61 11.95
N ILE A 31 -4.36 24.82 12.63
CA ILE A 31 -4.87 23.53 12.14
C ILE A 31 -6.39 23.64 12.07
N GLY A 32 -6.93 23.49 10.89
CA GLY A 32 -8.38 23.52 10.69
C GLY A 32 -8.77 23.87 9.26
N GLY A 33 -10.06 23.86 9.03
CA GLY A 33 -10.69 24.25 7.76
C GLY A 33 -12.19 24.33 7.95
N THR A 34 -12.87 24.97 7.01
CA THR A 34 -14.32 25.24 7.07
C THR A 34 -15.15 23.96 7.28
N TYR A 35 -14.71 22.85 6.73
CA TYR A 35 -15.36 21.54 6.87
C TYR A 35 -14.82 20.69 8.03
N GLY A 36 -13.92 21.23 8.85
CA GLY A 36 -13.40 20.56 10.04
C GLY A 36 -14.53 20.19 11.01
N ALA A 37 -14.36 19.08 11.72
CA ALA A 37 -15.33 18.54 12.67
C ALA A 37 -16.74 18.28 12.07
N ASN A 38 -16.83 17.92 10.80
CA ASN A 38 -18.10 17.52 10.18
C ASN A 38 -18.69 16.31 10.94
N ALA A 39 -19.88 16.49 11.52
CA ALA A 39 -20.52 15.47 12.35
C ALA A 39 -20.80 14.15 11.61
N LEU A 40 -21.18 14.21 10.33
CA LEU A 40 -21.39 13.01 9.50
C LEU A 40 -20.08 12.25 9.30
N ALA A 41 -19.00 12.95 9.01
CA ALA A 41 -17.68 12.34 8.86
C ALA A 41 -17.19 11.73 10.18
N ALA A 42 -17.43 12.38 11.31
CA ALA A 42 -17.06 11.89 12.64
C ALA A 42 -17.81 10.59 12.98
N VAL A 43 -19.13 10.55 12.78
CA VAL A 43 -19.95 9.33 13.01
C VAL A 43 -19.52 8.20 12.09
N SER A 44 -19.26 8.50 10.81
CA SER A 44 -18.77 7.51 9.86
C SER A 44 -17.40 6.95 10.29
N ALA A 45 -16.46 7.81 10.71
CA ALA A 45 -15.15 7.38 11.18
C ALA A 45 -15.24 6.48 12.43
N LEU A 46 -16.09 6.82 13.39
CA LEU A 46 -16.32 5.96 14.55
C LEU A 46 -16.82 4.58 14.15
N LYS A 47 -17.71 4.52 13.15
CA LYS A 47 -18.21 3.23 12.66
C LYS A 47 -17.14 2.44 11.88
N VAL A 48 -16.31 3.12 11.12
CA VAL A 48 -15.14 2.47 10.45
C VAL A 48 -14.21 1.87 11.50
N ILE A 49 -13.86 2.62 12.54
CA ILE A 49 -12.99 2.12 13.62
C ILE A 49 -13.62 0.92 14.34
N GLU A 50 -14.93 0.99 14.63
CA GLU A 50 -15.67 -0.13 15.23
C GLU A 50 -15.56 -1.40 14.36
N VAL A 51 -15.82 -1.28 13.04
CA VAL A 51 -15.72 -2.40 12.09
C VAL A 51 -14.31 -2.95 12.03
N MET A 52 -13.31 -2.08 11.92
CA MET A 52 -11.91 -2.49 11.88
C MET A 52 -11.47 -3.25 13.13
N THR A 53 -11.98 -2.83 14.30
CA THR A 53 -11.68 -3.48 15.58
C THR A 53 -12.43 -4.81 15.72
N ARG A 54 -13.73 -4.82 15.40
CA ARG A 54 -14.57 -6.02 15.48
C ARG A 54 -14.09 -7.16 14.59
N ASP A 55 -13.68 -6.83 13.36
CA ASP A 55 -13.32 -7.80 12.34
C ASP A 55 -11.81 -8.04 12.25
N ASP A 56 -11.06 -7.53 13.24
CA ASP A 56 -9.60 -7.68 13.39
C ASP A 56 -8.81 -7.40 12.10
N PHE A 57 -9.01 -6.22 11.53
CA PHE A 57 -8.32 -5.82 10.31
C PHE A 57 -6.79 -5.78 10.46
N PRO A 58 -6.20 -5.47 11.63
CA PRO A 58 -4.76 -5.63 11.81
C PRO A 58 -4.26 -7.05 11.57
N ALA A 59 -4.95 -8.08 12.08
CA ALA A 59 -4.58 -9.48 11.84
C ALA A 59 -4.71 -9.86 10.35
N LYS A 60 -5.77 -9.41 9.68
CA LYS A 60 -5.93 -9.59 8.23
C LYS A 60 -4.80 -8.96 7.44
N ALA A 61 -4.39 -7.74 7.82
CA ALA A 61 -3.27 -7.05 7.16
C ALA A 61 -1.95 -7.81 7.34
N LEU A 62 -1.70 -8.37 8.52
CA LEU A 62 -0.50 -9.19 8.79
C LEU A 62 -0.51 -10.50 8.00
N HIS A 63 -1.66 -11.17 7.90
CA HIS A 63 -1.81 -12.38 7.08
C HIS A 63 -1.50 -12.08 5.60
N ILE A 64 -2.07 -11.02 5.04
CA ILE A 64 -1.78 -10.58 3.67
C ILE A 64 -0.28 -10.29 3.50
N ALA A 65 0.34 -9.62 4.48
CA ALA A 65 1.77 -9.36 4.46
C ALA A 65 2.61 -10.65 4.36
N ASP A 66 2.25 -11.66 5.13
CA ASP A 66 2.94 -12.96 5.13
C ASP A 66 2.86 -13.63 3.76
N VAL A 67 1.67 -13.72 3.18
CA VAL A 67 1.44 -14.32 1.86
C VAL A 67 2.23 -13.58 0.78
N LEU A 68 2.08 -12.24 0.72
CA LEU A 68 2.72 -11.43 -0.31
C LEU A 68 4.25 -11.40 -0.14
N THR A 69 4.75 -11.28 1.09
CA THR A 69 6.20 -11.29 1.35
C THR A 69 6.83 -12.60 0.91
N THR A 70 6.20 -13.72 1.23
CA THR A 70 6.67 -15.05 0.82
C THR A 70 6.75 -15.16 -0.70
N GLY A 71 5.68 -14.78 -1.41
CA GLY A 71 5.65 -14.84 -2.86
C GLY A 71 6.68 -13.91 -3.52
N PHE A 72 6.74 -12.65 -3.10
CA PHE A 72 7.69 -11.69 -3.70
C PHE A 72 9.15 -11.98 -3.33
N LYS A 73 9.44 -12.54 -2.16
CA LYS A 73 10.80 -12.98 -1.81
C LYS A 73 11.26 -14.15 -2.68
N ALA A 74 10.38 -15.12 -2.95
CA ALA A 74 10.67 -16.20 -3.89
C ALA A 74 10.95 -15.66 -5.31
N MET A 75 10.16 -14.68 -5.79
CA MET A 75 10.43 -13.99 -7.05
C MET A 75 11.76 -13.22 -7.02
N GLN A 76 12.12 -12.58 -5.89
CA GLN A 76 13.38 -11.87 -5.74
C GLN A 76 14.60 -12.80 -5.90
N GLU A 77 14.51 -14.04 -5.42
CA GLU A 77 15.58 -15.03 -5.63
C GLU A 77 15.72 -15.42 -7.10
N LYS A 78 14.59 -15.52 -7.81
CA LYS A 78 14.54 -15.93 -9.22
C LYS A 78 14.88 -14.81 -10.20
N TYR A 79 14.50 -13.57 -9.91
CA TYR A 79 14.62 -12.43 -10.81
C TYR A 79 15.60 -11.38 -10.25
N PRO A 80 16.81 -11.25 -10.79
CA PRO A 80 17.84 -10.30 -10.32
C PRO A 80 17.41 -8.83 -10.38
N CYS A 81 16.47 -8.48 -11.25
CA CYS A 81 15.93 -7.12 -11.36
C CYS A 81 15.11 -6.67 -10.14
N ILE A 82 14.67 -7.59 -9.24
CA ILE A 82 14.03 -7.20 -7.98
C ILE A 82 15.13 -6.88 -6.96
N GLY A 83 15.34 -5.59 -6.69
CA GLY A 83 16.34 -5.11 -5.74
C GLY A 83 15.91 -5.26 -4.29
N ASP A 84 14.66 -4.92 -3.97
CA ASP A 84 14.14 -5.00 -2.60
C ASP A 84 12.64 -5.32 -2.57
N VAL A 85 12.25 -6.02 -1.50
CA VAL A 85 10.85 -6.32 -1.16
C VAL A 85 10.64 -5.90 0.28
N ARG A 86 9.82 -4.88 0.49
CA ARG A 86 9.55 -4.29 1.81
C ARG A 86 8.10 -3.93 1.99
N GLY A 87 7.65 -3.81 3.24
CA GLY A 87 6.30 -3.36 3.55
C GLY A 87 5.93 -3.52 5.01
N THR A 88 4.73 -3.07 5.33
CA THR A 88 4.09 -3.25 6.64
C THR A 88 2.62 -3.56 6.42
N GLY A 89 2.15 -4.67 6.93
CA GLY A 89 0.80 -5.15 6.64
C GLY A 89 0.59 -5.34 5.13
N ALA A 90 -0.59 -5.03 4.65
CA ALA A 90 -0.95 -5.17 3.23
C ALA A 90 -0.35 -4.08 2.32
N MET A 91 0.44 -3.16 2.86
CA MET A 91 1.14 -2.14 2.07
C MET A 91 2.56 -2.60 1.77
N MET A 92 2.80 -3.05 0.54
CA MET A 92 4.07 -3.60 0.09
C MET A 92 4.66 -2.77 -1.06
N GLY A 93 5.98 -2.74 -1.14
CA GLY A 93 6.74 -2.17 -2.25
C GLY A 93 7.74 -3.17 -2.79
N ILE A 94 7.70 -3.39 -4.10
CA ILE A 94 8.64 -4.21 -4.84
C ILE A 94 9.49 -3.25 -5.66
N GLU A 95 10.76 -3.12 -5.33
CA GLU A 95 11.70 -2.20 -5.97
C GLU A 95 12.49 -2.90 -7.07
N PHE A 96 12.53 -2.27 -8.23
CA PHE A 96 13.23 -2.77 -9.40
C PHE A 96 14.49 -1.97 -9.67
N VAL A 97 15.57 -2.67 -9.95
CA VAL A 97 16.90 -2.11 -10.21
C VAL A 97 17.52 -2.79 -11.44
N LYS A 98 18.37 -2.06 -12.16
CA LYS A 98 19.15 -2.62 -13.25
C LYS A 98 20.23 -3.56 -12.73
N ASP A 99 20.76 -3.22 -11.55
CA ASP A 99 21.82 -3.99 -10.91
C ASP A 99 21.72 -3.83 -9.38
N ARG A 100 21.87 -4.93 -8.64
CA ARG A 100 21.68 -4.95 -7.17
C ARG A 100 22.81 -4.29 -6.39
N ASP A 101 24.02 -4.23 -6.96
CA ASP A 101 25.18 -3.63 -6.27
C ASP A 101 25.12 -2.11 -6.39
N THR A 102 24.86 -1.60 -7.58
CA THR A 102 24.75 -0.16 -7.84
C THR A 102 23.41 0.41 -7.40
N LYS A 103 22.37 -0.42 -7.34
CA LYS A 103 20.98 -0.03 -7.06
C LYS A 103 20.41 1.00 -8.04
N GLU A 104 20.90 1.02 -9.27
CA GLU A 104 20.38 1.91 -10.30
C GLU A 104 18.91 1.62 -10.57
N PRO A 105 17.99 2.62 -10.41
CA PRO A 105 16.56 2.42 -10.59
C PRO A 105 16.21 1.97 -12.02
N ASP A 106 15.27 1.03 -12.13
CA ASP A 106 14.74 0.57 -13.42
C ASP A 106 13.25 0.86 -13.55
N ALA A 107 12.92 2.07 -13.99
CA ALA A 107 11.55 2.47 -14.27
C ALA A 107 11.00 1.84 -15.56
N GLU A 108 11.85 1.47 -16.50
CA GLU A 108 11.42 0.89 -17.77
C GLU A 108 10.80 -0.49 -17.57
N ILE A 109 11.45 -1.34 -16.78
CA ILE A 109 10.91 -2.68 -16.48
C ILE A 109 9.59 -2.57 -15.72
N VAL A 110 9.48 -1.61 -14.78
CA VAL A 110 8.21 -1.36 -14.06
C VAL A 110 7.09 -1.00 -15.01
N GLY A 111 7.33 -0.12 -15.99
CA GLY A 111 6.36 0.22 -17.01
C GLY A 111 5.86 -0.99 -17.80
N LYS A 112 6.78 -1.88 -18.20
CA LYS A 112 6.44 -3.13 -18.90
C LYS A 112 5.62 -4.07 -18.03
N ILE A 113 6.03 -4.28 -16.77
CA ILE A 113 5.29 -5.14 -15.81
C ILE A 113 3.87 -4.62 -15.60
N VAL A 114 3.70 -3.32 -15.36
CA VAL A 114 2.37 -2.72 -15.16
C VAL A 114 1.48 -2.93 -16.37
N GLN A 115 2.01 -2.72 -17.57
CA GLN A 115 1.25 -2.92 -18.81
C GLN A 115 0.87 -4.41 -19.03
N ASN A 116 1.84 -5.33 -18.83
CA ASN A 116 1.61 -6.76 -18.98
C ASN A 116 0.60 -7.28 -17.95
N ALA A 117 0.69 -6.82 -16.69
CA ALA A 117 -0.25 -7.17 -15.64
C ALA A 117 -1.66 -6.68 -15.95
N MET A 118 -1.80 -5.44 -16.45
CA MET A 118 -3.09 -4.88 -16.86
C MET A 118 -3.73 -5.70 -17.98
N ASN A 119 -2.97 -6.14 -18.97
CA ASN A 119 -3.45 -7.01 -20.05
C ASN A 119 -3.94 -8.38 -19.55
N LYS A 120 -3.48 -8.79 -18.37
CA LYS A 120 -3.86 -10.03 -17.68
C LYS A 120 -4.94 -9.83 -16.60
N GLY A 121 -5.47 -8.60 -16.46
CA GLY A 121 -6.53 -8.27 -15.51
C GLY A 121 -6.07 -7.89 -14.11
N LEU A 122 -4.76 -7.66 -13.89
CA LEU A 122 -4.22 -7.18 -12.62
C LEU A 122 -3.81 -5.71 -12.74
N MET A 123 -4.49 -4.83 -11.99
CA MET A 123 -4.14 -3.42 -11.93
C MET A 123 -3.02 -3.19 -10.92
N LEU A 124 -1.90 -2.65 -11.38
CA LEU A 124 -0.74 -2.27 -10.58
C LEU A 124 -0.42 -0.79 -10.74
N GLU A 125 0.29 -0.22 -9.77
CA GLU A 125 0.67 1.19 -9.77
C GLU A 125 2.18 1.34 -9.53
N ALA A 126 2.84 2.07 -10.44
CA ALA A 126 4.20 2.53 -10.23
C ALA A 126 4.21 3.65 -9.18
N ALA A 127 5.21 3.65 -8.32
CA ALA A 127 5.30 4.56 -7.18
C ALA A 127 6.74 5.07 -6.99
N VAL A 128 6.86 6.05 -6.10
CA VAL A 128 8.06 6.75 -5.67
C VAL A 128 8.72 7.64 -6.74
N THR A 129 9.78 8.36 -6.34
CA THR A 129 10.40 9.43 -7.13
C THR A 129 10.95 8.94 -8.48
N TYR A 130 11.47 7.72 -8.52
CA TYR A 130 12.10 7.16 -9.72
C TYR A 130 11.18 6.24 -10.52
N ASN A 131 9.90 6.08 -10.11
CA ASN A 131 8.94 5.16 -10.72
C ASN A 131 9.45 3.71 -10.88
N ASN A 132 10.37 3.30 -10.02
CA ASN A 132 10.99 1.98 -10.03
C ASN A 132 10.45 1.03 -8.96
N VAL A 133 9.34 1.40 -8.30
CA VAL A 133 8.67 0.56 -7.29
C VAL A 133 7.24 0.28 -7.72
N ILE A 134 6.84 -0.97 -7.67
CA ILE A 134 5.42 -1.34 -7.73
C ILE A 134 4.89 -1.40 -6.31
N ARG A 135 3.87 -0.58 -6.04
CA ARG A 135 3.19 -0.55 -4.75
C ARG A 135 1.96 -1.44 -4.77
N ILE A 136 1.90 -2.37 -3.83
CA ILE A 136 0.72 -3.20 -3.59
C ILE A 136 -0.09 -2.61 -2.46
N LEU A 137 -1.38 -2.44 -2.68
CA LEU A 137 -2.39 -1.98 -1.73
C LEU A 137 -3.71 -2.72 -2.02
N CYS A 138 -3.71 -4.03 -1.78
CA CYS A 138 -4.92 -4.82 -1.98
C CYS A 138 -5.94 -4.61 -0.85
N PRO A 139 -7.24 -4.88 -1.10
CA PRO A 139 -8.25 -4.85 -0.05
C PRO A 139 -7.93 -5.82 1.09
N LEU A 140 -8.15 -5.40 2.34
CA LEU A 140 -7.91 -6.26 3.51
C LEU A 140 -8.89 -7.44 3.64
N VAL A 141 -9.85 -7.54 2.74
CA VAL A 141 -10.81 -8.65 2.62
C VAL A 141 -10.49 -9.56 1.42
N ALA A 142 -9.32 -9.39 0.80
CA ALA A 142 -8.87 -10.29 -0.26
C ALA A 142 -8.71 -11.70 0.30
N THR A 143 -9.18 -12.70 -0.46
CA THR A 143 -9.04 -14.12 -0.10
C THR A 143 -7.67 -14.65 -0.51
N ASP A 144 -7.26 -15.79 0.05
CA ASP A 144 -5.98 -16.43 -0.29
C ASP A 144 -5.92 -16.82 -1.77
N GLU A 145 -7.05 -17.23 -2.35
CA GLU A 145 -7.15 -17.54 -3.78
C GLU A 145 -6.93 -16.29 -4.64
N GLN A 146 -7.46 -15.14 -4.21
CA GLN A 146 -7.24 -13.87 -4.91
C GLN A 146 -5.80 -13.39 -4.78
N LEU A 147 -5.17 -13.55 -3.61
CA LEU A 147 -3.76 -13.22 -3.41
C LEU A 147 -2.86 -14.12 -4.26
N ALA A 148 -3.12 -15.43 -4.28
CA ALA A 148 -2.39 -16.38 -5.12
C ALA A 148 -2.51 -16.05 -6.61
N ALA A 149 -3.73 -15.81 -7.10
CA ALA A 149 -3.95 -15.42 -8.49
C ALA A 149 -3.24 -14.09 -8.83
N GLY A 150 -3.23 -13.12 -7.90
CA GLY A 150 -2.51 -11.86 -8.08
C GLY A 150 -1.00 -12.07 -8.20
N LEU A 151 -0.41 -12.95 -7.37
CA LEU A 151 1.01 -13.30 -7.43
C LEU A 151 1.36 -14.03 -8.73
N GLU A 152 0.53 -14.97 -9.19
CA GLU A 152 0.73 -15.67 -10.46
C GLU A 152 0.71 -14.72 -11.66
N ILE A 153 -0.27 -13.80 -11.71
CA ILE A 153 -0.35 -12.80 -12.78
C ILE A 153 0.85 -11.86 -12.73
N PHE A 154 1.27 -11.44 -11.52
CA PHE A 154 2.44 -10.58 -11.35
C PHE A 154 3.71 -11.27 -11.86
N GLU A 155 3.94 -12.54 -11.48
CA GLU A 155 5.13 -13.28 -11.93
C GLU A 155 5.11 -13.49 -13.45
N ALA A 156 3.95 -13.81 -14.04
CA ALA A 156 3.83 -13.93 -15.50
C ALA A 156 4.14 -12.60 -16.21
N ALA A 157 3.63 -11.48 -15.67
CA ALA A 157 3.89 -10.15 -16.22
C ALA A 157 5.37 -9.74 -16.10
N LEU A 158 6.01 -10.11 -15.00
CA LEU A 158 7.46 -9.91 -14.76
C LEU A 158 8.28 -10.75 -15.73
N ALA A 159 7.97 -12.03 -15.90
CA ALA A 159 8.68 -12.92 -16.80
C ALA A 159 8.62 -12.47 -18.27
N GLU A 160 7.55 -11.81 -18.69
CA GLU A 160 7.43 -11.22 -20.04
C GLU A 160 8.17 -9.88 -20.18
N ALA A 161 8.51 -9.21 -19.06
CA ALA A 161 9.16 -7.91 -19.05
C ALA A 161 10.70 -8.01 -19.05
N VAL A 162 11.24 -9.13 -18.56
CA VAL A 162 12.68 -9.44 -18.48
C VAL A 162 13.16 -10.04 -19.80
#